data_053f06fb7ef5b669ca3154ec15c87898
#
_entry.id   053f06fb7ef5b669ca3154ec15c87898
#
_cell.length_a   1.000
_cell.length_b   1.000
_cell.length_c   1.000
_cell.angle_alpha   90.00
_cell.angle_beta   90.00
_cell.angle_gamma   90.00
#
_symmetry.space_group_name_H-M   'P 1'
#
loop_
_entity.id
_entity.type
_entity.pdbx_description
1 polymer ?
#
loop_
_entity_poly.entity_id
_entity_poly.type
_entity_poly.pdbx_seq_one_letter_code
_entity_poly.pdbx_strand_id
1 'polypeptide(L)'
;GLQPSEFAKAFTALALAKLMSDRKYNLSILKNQLKAFIIIFLPAFLIALHDPGSAIIYLAFFFVLNREGLTLAYIIFGALSIVLFIATILVGMKVVISSLFILITTFIIYNIYRNKRFLKFNWMKVVAMYLFSSLFIFSADYSYNNILKKHQRDRFEVILGKTSDTKQIGY
;
A
#
# COMPACT_ATOMS: atom_id res chain seq x y z
N GLY A 1 3.74 -29.90 2.08
CA GLY A 1 5.19 -29.73 2.05
C GLY A 1 5.56 -28.31 2.49
N LEU A 2 6.72 -28.15 3.10
CA LEU A 2 7.22 -26.85 3.55
C LEU A 2 7.46 -25.94 2.31
N GLN A 3 6.85 -24.78 2.30
CA GLN A 3 7.02 -23.82 1.21
C GLN A 3 8.24 -22.93 1.45
N PRO A 4 9.10 -22.67 0.46
CA PRO A 4 10.24 -21.75 0.59
C PRO A 4 9.86 -20.35 1.09
N SER A 5 8.66 -19.89 0.78
CA SER A 5 8.12 -18.59 1.24
C SER A 5 7.97 -18.51 2.77
N GLU A 6 7.69 -19.64 3.46
CA GLU A 6 7.59 -19.67 4.92
C GLU A 6 8.95 -19.42 5.58
N PHE A 7 10.00 -20.05 5.07
CA PHE A 7 11.37 -19.82 5.54
C PHE A 7 11.81 -18.38 5.28
N ALA A 8 11.49 -17.82 4.10
CA ALA A 8 11.84 -16.46 3.78
C ALA A 8 11.22 -15.45 4.76
N LYS A 9 9.99 -15.67 5.22
CA LYS A 9 9.35 -14.83 6.26
C LYS A 9 10.12 -14.90 7.58
N ALA A 10 10.49 -16.10 8.03
CA ALA A 10 11.25 -16.29 9.27
C ALA A 10 12.64 -15.62 9.19
N PHE A 11 13.36 -15.81 8.08
CA PHE A 11 14.67 -15.17 7.89
C PHE A 11 14.57 -13.64 7.81
N THR A 12 13.52 -13.10 7.19
CA THR A 12 13.27 -11.66 7.17
C THR A 12 13.03 -11.13 8.59
N ALA A 13 12.24 -11.83 9.41
CA ALA A 13 12.01 -11.47 10.81
C ALA A 13 13.33 -11.44 11.61
N LEU A 14 14.18 -12.47 11.46
CA LEU A 14 15.48 -12.55 12.13
C LEU A 14 16.43 -11.44 11.66
N ALA A 15 16.47 -11.14 10.35
CA ALA A 15 17.28 -10.08 9.79
C ALA A 15 16.86 -8.70 10.33
N LEU A 16 15.55 -8.44 10.43
CA LEU A 16 15.01 -7.21 11.02
C LEU A 16 15.33 -7.13 12.51
N ALA A 17 15.13 -8.21 13.26
CA ALA A 17 15.45 -8.27 14.68
C ALA A 17 16.93 -7.96 14.93
N LYS A 18 17.83 -8.56 14.15
CA LYS A 18 19.28 -8.27 14.23
C LYS A 18 19.59 -6.82 13.90
N LEU A 19 18.97 -6.27 12.84
CA LEU A 19 19.18 -4.87 12.46
C LEU A 19 18.76 -3.90 13.57
N MET A 20 17.62 -4.18 14.23
CA MET A 20 17.07 -3.33 15.29
C MET A 20 17.74 -3.57 16.67
N SER A 21 18.44 -4.68 16.86
CA SER A 21 19.16 -4.95 18.10
C SER A 21 20.38 -4.05 18.30
N ASP A 22 20.86 -3.38 17.26
CA ASP A 22 21.96 -2.41 17.37
C ASP A 22 21.44 -1.13 18.06
N ARG A 23 22.00 -0.78 19.21
CA ARG A 23 21.66 0.44 19.99
C ARG A 23 21.83 1.75 19.22
N LYS A 24 22.66 1.75 18.17
CA LYS A 24 22.88 2.92 17.29
C LYS A 24 21.85 3.00 16.16
N TYR A 25 21.02 1.98 16.00
CA TYR A 25 20.04 1.94 14.93
C TYR A 25 18.83 2.79 15.29
N ASN A 26 18.60 3.86 14.52
CA ASN A 26 17.49 4.78 14.72
C ASN A 26 16.67 4.89 13.43
N LEU A 27 15.40 4.51 13.50
CA LEU A 27 14.45 4.58 12.38
C LEU A 27 14.02 6.00 12.02
N SER A 28 14.38 7.03 12.80
CA SER A 28 14.18 8.43 12.38
C SER A 28 15.11 8.85 11.25
N ILE A 29 16.19 8.10 11.03
CA ILE A 29 17.17 8.38 9.96
C ILE A 29 16.74 7.66 8.67
N LEU A 30 16.56 8.41 7.57
CA LEU A 30 16.11 7.89 6.28
C LEU A 30 16.96 6.72 5.76
N LYS A 31 18.30 6.80 5.94
CA LYS A 31 19.22 5.73 5.53
C LYS A 31 18.91 4.39 6.24
N ASN A 32 18.52 4.45 7.51
CA ASN A 32 18.18 3.27 8.28
C ASN A 32 16.80 2.73 7.88
N GLN A 33 15.83 3.63 7.61
CA GLN A 33 14.54 3.22 7.06
C GLN A 33 14.71 2.47 5.74
N LEU A 34 15.54 2.99 4.82
CA LEU A 34 15.81 2.35 3.53
C LEU A 34 16.41 0.95 3.69
N LYS A 35 17.32 0.74 4.66
CA LYS A 35 17.86 -0.60 4.94
C LYS A 35 16.76 -1.56 5.39
N ALA A 36 15.91 -1.14 6.33
CA ALA A 36 14.80 -1.96 6.80
C ALA A 36 13.79 -2.26 5.66
N PHE A 37 13.49 -1.28 4.83
CA PHE A 37 12.60 -1.47 3.67
C PHE A 37 13.18 -2.44 2.64
N ILE A 38 14.46 -2.38 2.33
CA ILE A 38 15.10 -3.33 1.42
C ILE A 38 14.97 -4.76 1.96
N ILE A 39 15.21 -4.96 3.26
CA ILE A 39 15.09 -6.29 3.91
C ILE A 39 13.66 -6.83 3.80
N ILE A 40 12.64 -5.98 3.86
CA ILE A 40 11.23 -6.38 3.73
C ILE A 40 10.82 -6.53 2.27
N PHE A 41 11.08 -5.51 1.44
CA PHE A 41 10.54 -5.45 0.09
C PHE A 41 11.24 -6.40 -0.89
N LEU A 42 12.53 -6.66 -0.72
CA LEU A 42 13.25 -7.55 -1.63
C LEU A 42 12.68 -8.98 -1.63
N PRO A 43 12.56 -9.67 -0.48
CA PRO A 43 11.92 -10.99 -0.47
C PRO A 43 10.42 -10.92 -0.77
N ALA A 44 9.70 -9.89 -0.31
CA ALA A 44 8.29 -9.72 -0.61
C ALA A 44 8.03 -9.61 -2.12
N PHE A 45 8.85 -8.85 -2.84
CA PHE A 45 8.75 -8.70 -4.28
C PHE A 45 9.01 -10.02 -5.01
N LEU A 46 10.07 -10.75 -4.64
CA LEU A 46 10.38 -12.05 -5.25
C LEU A 46 9.25 -13.07 -5.04
N ILE A 47 8.66 -13.08 -3.86
CA ILE A 47 7.53 -13.96 -3.54
C ILE A 47 6.27 -13.51 -4.28
N ALA A 48 6.01 -12.22 -4.40
CA ALA A 48 4.83 -11.67 -5.07
C ALA A 48 4.75 -12.08 -6.55
N LEU A 49 5.89 -12.31 -7.21
CA LEU A 49 5.93 -12.79 -8.60
C LEU A 49 5.26 -14.17 -8.78
N HIS A 50 5.29 -15.01 -7.73
CA HIS A 50 4.75 -16.37 -7.76
C HIS A 50 3.50 -16.53 -6.90
N ASP A 51 3.51 -15.95 -5.70
CA ASP A 51 2.43 -16.02 -4.72
C ASP A 51 2.17 -14.65 -4.06
N PRO A 52 1.32 -13.81 -4.66
CA PRO A 52 1.00 -12.50 -4.10
C PRO A 52 0.29 -12.60 -2.74
N GLY A 53 -0.42 -13.70 -2.45
CA GLY A 53 -1.06 -13.93 -1.15
C GLY A 53 -0.05 -14.02 -0.01
N SER A 54 1.00 -14.80 -0.17
CA SER A 54 2.10 -14.89 0.82
C SER A 54 2.89 -13.59 0.93
N ALA A 55 3.00 -12.80 -0.13
CA ALA A 55 3.70 -11.52 -0.11
C ALA A 55 2.98 -10.48 0.75
N ILE A 56 1.65 -10.49 0.82
CA ILE A 56 0.87 -9.55 1.64
C ILE A 56 1.23 -9.66 3.13
N ILE A 57 1.63 -10.85 3.60
CA ILE A 57 2.03 -11.07 4.99
C ILE A 57 3.21 -10.17 5.39
N TYR A 58 4.08 -9.80 4.44
CA TYR A 58 5.21 -8.90 4.70
C TYR A 58 4.76 -7.49 5.14
N LEU A 59 3.53 -7.07 4.87
CA LEU A 59 2.99 -5.82 5.39
C LEU A 59 2.91 -5.80 6.92
N ALA A 60 2.84 -6.98 7.56
CA ALA A 60 2.87 -7.07 9.02
C ALA A 60 4.17 -6.53 9.63
N PHE A 61 5.30 -6.62 8.91
CA PHE A 61 6.56 -6.06 9.38
C PHE A 61 6.54 -4.53 9.56
N PHE A 62 5.65 -3.81 8.85
CA PHE A 62 5.48 -2.38 9.07
C PHE A 62 4.94 -2.04 10.45
N PHE A 63 4.10 -2.90 11.03
CA PHE A 63 3.64 -2.72 12.43
C PHE A 63 4.79 -2.88 13.41
N VAL A 64 5.71 -3.83 13.14
CA VAL A 64 6.92 -4.01 13.95
C VAL A 64 7.82 -2.78 13.84
N LEU A 65 8.07 -2.30 12.63
CA LEU A 65 8.87 -1.08 12.41
C LEU A 65 8.25 0.16 13.08
N ASN A 66 6.92 0.28 13.06
CA ASN A 66 6.24 1.38 13.73
C ASN A 66 6.43 1.33 15.25
N ARG A 67 6.35 0.15 15.85
CA ARG A 67 6.65 -0.05 17.26
C ARG A 67 8.08 0.35 17.61
N GLU A 68 9.02 0.13 16.71
CA GLU A 68 10.45 0.47 16.87
C GLU A 68 10.78 1.92 16.46
N GLY A 69 9.77 2.76 16.23
CA GLY A 69 9.93 4.21 16.00
C GLY A 69 9.76 4.69 14.56
N LEU A 70 9.30 3.83 13.64
CA LEU A 70 8.90 4.28 12.32
C LEU A 70 7.62 5.12 12.42
N THR A 71 7.57 6.24 11.69
CA THR A 71 6.41 7.14 11.69
C THR A 71 5.14 6.41 11.25
N LEU A 72 4.05 6.57 12.00
CA LEU A 72 2.73 6.00 11.72
C LEU A 72 2.21 6.36 10.31
N ALA A 73 2.69 7.46 9.75
CA ALA A 73 2.35 7.90 8.39
C ALA A 73 2.54 6.80 7.34
N TYR A 74 3.58 5.97 7.44
CA TYR A 74 3.81 4.87 6.49
C TYR A 74 2.70 3.82 6.52
N ILE A 75 2.19 3.49 7.72
CA ILE A 75 1.07 2.54 7.87
C ILE A 75 -0.21 3.15 7.30
N ILE A 76 -0.47 4.43 7.60
CA ILE A 76 -1.64 5.15 7.07
C ILE A 76 -1.59 5.20 5.54
N PHE A 77 -0.43 5.52 4.96
CA PHE A 77 -0.25 5.52 3.50
C PHE A 77 -0.46 4.13 2.90
N GLY A 78 0.08 3.08 3.54
CA GLY A 78 -0.13 1.70 3.11
C GLY A 78 -1.62 1.31 3.13
N ALA A 79 -2.31 1.58 4.23
CA ALA A 79 -3.74 1.32 4.37
C ALA A 79 -4.57 2.09 3.34
N LEU A 80 -4.27 3.39 3.14
CA LEU A 80 -4.94 4.21 2.14
C LEU A 80 -4.72 3.68 0.71
N SER A 81 -3.50 3.23 0.41
CA SER A 81 -3.18 2.63 -0.89
C SER A 81 -3.98 1.34 -1.15
N ILE A 82 -4.15 0.49 -0.13
CA ILE A 82 -4.98 -0.72 -0.24
C ILE A 82 -6.44 -0.34 -0.49
N VAL A 83 -6.98 0.62 0.24
CA VAL A 83 -8.36 1.10 0.07
C VAL A 83 -8.56 1.67 -1.34
N LEU A 84 -7.63 2.50 -1.83
CA LEU A 84 -7.69 3.06 -3.18
C LEU A 84 -7.60 1.98 -4.25
N PHE A 85 -6.75 0.97 -4.06
CA PHE A 85 -6.61 -0.16 -4.97
C PHE A 85 -7.93 -0.95 -5.08
N ILE A 86 -8.51 -1.33 -3.93
CA ILE A 86 -9.78 -2.05 -3.89
C ILE A 86 -10.92 -1.21 -4.50
N ALA A 87 -11.01 0.08 -4.16
CA ALA A 87 -12.00 0.99 -4.71
C ALA A 87 -11.87 1.10 -6.24
N THR A 88 -10.64 1.16 -6.76
CA THR A 88 -10.39 1.22 -8.21
C THR A 88 -10.91 -0.02 -8.93
N ILE A 89 -10.72 -1.22 -8.34
CA ILE A 89 -11.22 -2.47 -8.93
C ILE A 89 -12.74 -2.56 -8.83
N LEU A 90 -13.34 -2.14 -7.71
CA LEU A 90 -14.79 -2.25 -7.49
C LEU A 90 -15.63 -1.29 -8.33
N VAL A 91 -15.22 -0.02 -8.33
CA VAL A 91 -16.03 1.10 -8.86
C VAL A 91 -15.50 1.61 -10.19
N GLY A 92 -14.23 1.32 -10.49
CA GLY A 92 -13.55 1.72 -11.71
C GLY A 92 -12.75 3.03 -11.54
N MET A 93 -11.66 3.12 -12.31
CA MET A 93 -10.68 4.21 -12.25
C MET A 93 -11.33 5.61 -12.35
N LYS A 94 -12.22 5.82 -13.32
CA LYS A 94 -12.83 7.14 -13.60
C LYS A 94 -13.63 7.67 -12.39
N VAL A 95 -14.40 6.80 -11.75
CA VAL A 95 -15.24 7.18 -10.61
C VAL A 95 -14.40 7.47 -9.37
N VAL A 96 -13.34 6.69 -9.13
CA VAL A 96 -12.44 6.91 -7.99
C VAL A 96 -11.66 8.22 -8.14
N ILE A 97 -11.16 8.55 -9.34
CA ILE A 97 -10.47 9.83 -9.58
C ILE A 97 -11.43 11.01 -9.40
N SER A 98 -12.66 10.92 -9.93
CA SER A 98 -13.64 12.00 -9.78
C SER A 98 -14.10 12.17 -8.33
N SER A 99 -14.29 11.08 -7.58
CA SER A 99 -14.64 11.15 -6.15
C SER A 99 -13.52 11.77 -5.30
N LEU A 100 -12.26 11.43 -5.58
CA LEU A 100 -11.11 12.07 -4.94
C LEU A 100 -11.03 13.57 -5.25
N PHE A 101 -11.29 13.95 -6.50
CA PHE A 101 -11.32 15.36 -6.89
C PHE A 101 -12.38 16.12 -6.09
N ILE A 102 -13.61 15.59 -5.99
CA ILE A 102 -14.70 16.20 -5.23
C ILE A 102 -14.33 16.29 -3.74
N LEU A 103 -13.74 15.23 -3.16
CA LEU A 103 -13.36 15.20 -1.76
C LEU A 103 -12.27 16.25 -1.46
N ILE A 104 -11.25 16.35 -2.29
CA ILE A 104 -10.17 17.32 -2.12
C ILE A 104 -10.68 18.75 -2.30
N THR A 105 -11.52 19.02 -3.30
CA THR A 105 -12.10 20.35 -3.51
C THR A 105 -12.98 20.76 -2.34
N THR A 106 -13.82 19.86 -1.84
CA THR A 106 -14.65 20.10 -0.64
C THR A 106 -13.80 20.39 0.59
N PHE A 107 -12.72 19.65 0.79
CA PHE A 107 -11.78 19.87 1.89
C PHE A 107 -11.08 21.25 1.77
N ILE A 108 -10.69 21.65 0.57
CA ILE A 108 -10.10 22.98 0.31
C ILE A 108 -11.09 24.08 0.65
N ILE A 109 -12.33 24.00 0.15
CA ILE A 109 -13.38 24.97 0.40
C ILE A 109 -13.67 25.10 1.90
N TYR A 110 -13.80 23.96 2.60
CA TYR A 110 -14.00 23.93 4.05
C TYR A 110 -12.86 24.63 4.80
N ASN A 111 -11.59 24.34 4.46
CA ASN A 111 -10.44 24.98 5.11
C ASN A 111 -10.37 26.49 4.84
N ILE A 112 -10.70 26.93 3.65
CA ILE A 112 -10.74 28.35 3.32
C ILE A 112 -11.83 29.05 4.15
N TYR A 113 -13.03 28.47 4.21
CA TYR A 113 -14.15 29.02 4.96
C TYR A 113 -13.84 29.10 6.47
N ARG A 114 -13.29 28.03 7.05
CA ARG A 114 -12.99 27.97 8.48
C ARG A 114 -11.84 28.87 8.90
N ASN A 115 -10.75 28.93 8.13
CA ASN A 115 -9.51 29.60 8.54
C ASN A 115 -9.35 31.02 8.01
N LYS A 116 -10.22 31.50 7.09
CA LYS A 116 -10.15 32.83 6.44
C LYS A 116 -8.75 33.23 5.90
N ARG A 117 -7.85 32.26 5.68
CA ARG A 117 -6.45 32.47 5.29
C ARG A 117 -6.13 31.77 3.98
N PHE A 118 -6.68 32.31 2.89
CA PHE A 118 -6.42 31.81 1.54
C PHE A 118 -4.92 31.80 1.19
N LEU A 119 -4.17 32.81 1.62
CA LEU A 119 -2.76 33.01 1.30
C LEU A 119 -1.77 32.06 1.99
N LYS A 120 -2.15 31.38 3.08
CA LYS A 120 -1.29 30.40 3.79
C LYS A 120 -1.56 28.93 3.43
N PHE A 121 -2.48 28.70 2.50
CA PHE A 121 -2.79 27.34 2.07
C PHE A 121 -1.72 26.83 1.08
N ASN A 122 -1.07 25.74 1.43
CA ASN A 122 0.02 25.21 0.61
C ASN A 122 -0.52 24.41 -0.58
N TRP A 123 -0.98 25.11 -1.62
CA TRP A 123 -1.57 24.57 -2.84
C TRP A 123 -0.69 23.51 -3.50
N MET A 124 0.63 23.71 -3.47
CA MET A 124 1.56 22.79 -4.10
C MET A 124 1.52 21.40 -3.47
N LYS A 125 1.36 21.30 -2.14
CA LYS A 125 1.23 20.01 -1.44
C LYS A 125 -0.06 19.29 -1.83
N VAL A 126 -1.17 20.02 -1.96
CA VAL A 126 -2.47 19.42 -2.32
C VAL A 126 -2.48 18.93 -3.75
N VAL A 127 -1.95 19.74 -4.68
CA VAL A 127 -1.80 19.34 -6.08
C VAL A 127 -0.88 18.13 -6.22
N ALA A 128 0.27 18.13 -5.51
CA ALA A 128 1.19 17.01 -5.52
C ALA A 128 0.52 15.72 -4.96
N MET A 129 -0.26 15.84 -3.88
CA MET A 129 -0.98 14.71 -3.30
C MET A 129 -2.04 14.17 -4.27
N TYR A 130 -2.78 15.05 -4.95
CA TYR A 130 -3.76 14.64 -5.96
C TYR A 130 -3.10 13.95 -7.14
N LEU A 131 -2.01 14.52 -7.68
CA LEU A 131 -1.26 13.92 -8.78
C LEU A 131 -0.70 12.55 -8.39
N PHE A 132 -0.13 12.43 -7.20
CA PHE A 132 0.40 11.16 -6.71
C PHE A 132 -0.71 10.11 -6.58
N SER A 133 -1.85 10.48 -5.99
CA SER A 133 -2.99 9.56 -5.84
C SER A 133 -3.58 9.15 -7.19
N SER A 134 -3.68 10.08 -8.15
CA SER A 134 -4.19 9.77 -9.49
C SER A 134 -3.24 8.86 -10.28
N LEU A 135 -1.93 9.09 -10.15
CA LEU A 135 -0.90 8.22 -10.73
C LEU A 135 -0.97 6.80 -10.13
N PHE A 136 -1.16 6.71 -8.81
CA PHE A 136 -1.32 5.43 -8.13
C PHE A 136 -2.57 4.68 -8.62
N ILE A 137 -3.72 5.35 -8.76
CA ILE A 137 -4.96 4.76 -9.26
C ILE A 137 -4.77 4.26 -10.70
N PHE A 138 -4.13 5.07 -11.56
CA PHE A 138 -3.81 4.65 -12.92
C PHE A 138 -2.90 3.42 -12.95
N SER A 139 -1.86 3.40 -12.12
CA SER A 139 -0.95 2.25 -11.98
C SER A 139 -1.69 1.01 -11.48
N ALA A 140 -2.62 1.15 -10.53
CA ALA A 140 -3.43 0.08 -9.99
C ALA A 140 -4.36 -0.53 -11.07
N ASP A 141 -5.05 0.31 -11.82
CA ASP A 141 -5.92 -0.11 -12.92
C ASP A 141 -5.12 -0.81 -14.04
N TYR A 142 -3.98 -0.23 -14.43
CA TYR A 142 -3.09 -0.83 -15.41
C TYR A 142 -2.56 -2.19 -14.95
N SER A 143 -2.14 -2.30 -13.70
CA SER A 143 -1.65 -3.56 -13.13
C SER A 143 -2.73 -4.62 -13.08
N TYR A 144 -3.94 -4.27 -12.69
CA TYR A 144 -5.08 -5.18 -12.66
C TYR A 144 -5.45 -5.68 -14.06
N ASN A 145 -5.48 -4.81 -15.06
CA ASN A 145 -5.93 -5.15 -16.41
C ASN A 145 -4.85 -5.85 -17.26
N ASN A 146 -3.56 -5.50 -17.10
CA ASN A 146 -2.50 -5.93 -18.00
C ASN A 146 -1.44 -6.85 -17.37
N ILE A 147 -1.22 -6.77 -16.04
CA ILE A 147 -0.14 -7.51 -15.37
C ILE A 147 -0.66 -8.76 -14.69
N LEU A 148 -1.83 -8.69 -14.01
CA LEU A 148 -2.38 -9.84 -13.32
C LEU A 148 -2.85 -10.93 -14.31
N LYS A 149 -2.44 -12.17 -14.01
CA LYS A 149 -2.91 -13.35 -14.74
C LYS A 149 -4.39 -13.59 -14.47
N LYS A 150 -5.10 -14.21 -15.43
CA LYS A 150 -6.55 -14.44 -15.34
C LYS A 150 -6.96 -15.11 -14.02
N HIS A 151 -6.27 -16.15 -13.57
CA HIS A 151 -6.58 -16.85 -12.31
C HIS A 151 -6.39 -15.98 -11.06
N GLN A 152 -5.51 -14.98 -11.11
CA GLN A 152 -5.34 -14.02 -10.00
C GLN A 152 -6.47 -13.00 -9.98
N ARG A 153 -6.90 -12.53 -11.16
CA ARG A 153 -8.06 -11.63 -11.29
C ARG A 153 -9.34 -12.31 -10.82
N ASP A 154 -9.56 -13.57 -11.25
CA ASP A 154 -10.73 -14.35 -10.86
C ASP A 154 -10.82 -14.49 -9.32
N ARG A 155 -9.69 -14.71 -8.63
CA ARG A 155 -9.64 -14.71 -7.15
C ARG A 155 -10.04 -13.37 -6.54
N PHE A 156 -9.53 -12.26 -7.08
CA PHE A 156 -9.94 -10.93 -6.61
C PHE A 156 -11.43 -10.68 -6.84
N GLU A 157 -11.98 -11.08 -7.97
CA GLU A 157 -13.41 -10.92 -8.29
C GLU A 157 -14.30 -11.73 -7.36
N VAL A 158 -13.90 -12.96 -7.00
CA VAL A 158 -14.60 -13.79 -6.01
C VAL A 158 -14.55 -13.16 -4.62
N ILE A 159 -13.37 -12.73 -4.15
CA ILE A 159 -13.19 -12.09 -2.84
C ILE A 159 -14.01 -10.79 -2.74
N LEU A 160 -14.07 -10.03 -3.83
CA LEU A 160 -14.83 -8.77 -3.91
C LEU A 160 -16.33 -8.96 -4.21
N GLY A 161 -16.79 -10.22 -4.33
CA GLY A 161 -18.21 -10.55 -4.55
C GLY A 161 -18.74 -10.19 -5.95
N LYS A 162 -17.86 -9.97 -6.94
CA LYS A 162 -18.28 -9.69 -8.32
C LYS A 162 -18.74 -10.93 -9.08
N THR A 163 -18.19 -12.08 -8.74
CA THR A 163 -18.53 -13.38 -9.35
C THR A 163 -18.76 -14.43 -8.26
N SER A 164 -19.66 -15.38 -8.49
CA SER A 164 -19.84 -16.53 -7.61
C SER A 164 -18.64 -17.50 -7.78
N ASP A 165 -18.16 -18.08 -6.68
CA ASP A 165 -17.07 -19.06 -6.71
C ASP A 165 -17.57 -20.41 -7.23
N THR A 166 -17.84 -20.50 -8.53
CA THR A 166 -18.30 -21.74 -9.19
C THR A 166 -17.16 -22.74 -9.44
N LYS A 167 -15.90 -22.32 -9.26
CA LYS A 167 -14.70 -23.13 -9.58
C LYS A 167 -13.76 -23.34 -8.36
N GLN A 168 -14.22 -23.03 -7.14
CA GLN A 168 -13.40 -23.12 -5.91
C GLN A 168 -12.07 -22.35 -6.03
N ILE A 169 -12.08 -21.20 -6.71
CA ILE A 169 -10.90 -20.36 -6.98
C ILE A 169 -10.48 -19.60 -5.70
N GLY A 170 -11.37 -19.51 -4.72
CA GLY A 170 -11.17 -18.79 -3.45
C GLY A 170 -10.37 -19.54 -2.38
N TYR A 171 -10.02 -20.83 -2.61
CA TYR A 171 -9.28 -21.67 -1.68
C TYR A 171 -7.85 -21.92 -2.15
#